data_9701b39eff355b9465e40f0e2a254dc9
#
_entry.id   9701b39eff355b9465e40f0e2a254dc9
#
_cell.length_a   1.000
_cell.length_b   1.000
_cell.length_c   1.000
_cell.angle_alpha   90.00
_cell.angle_beta   90.00
_cell.angle_gamma   90.00
#
_symmetry.space_group_name_H-M   'P 1'
#
loop_
_entity.id
_entity.type
_entity.pdbx_description
1 polymer ?
#
loop_
_entity_poly.entity_id
_entity_poly.type
_entity_poly.pdbx_seq_one_letter_code
_entity_poly.pdbx_strand_id
1 'polypeptide(L)'
;MTDILLVPGLWNSGPEHWQSYWERERTDCGRVLQKDWETPRCSDWVAALDAAVAGSSLPVVLAAHSLGCALVAHWAGESRHLVKVRGALLVAPSDVEAPSYPAGTTGFAPMPLKKLPFRSIVVMSADDQYVTPARAGRFARAWGSRLVDVGPKGHINSPSGLGAWPEGFALVEELRAAG
;
A
#
# COMPACT_ATOMS: atom_id res chain seq x y z
N MET A 1 17.92 -5.66 9.42
CA MET A 1 17.86 -4.46 8.56
C MET A 1 16.52 -4.47 7.85
N THR A 2 15.76 -3.38 7.93
CA THR A 2 14.43 -3.25 7.33
C THR A 2 14.56 -3.09 5.82
N ASP A 3 13.92 -3.98 5.06
CA ASP A 3 13.81 -3.90 3.60
C ASP A 3 12.37 -4.07 3.10
N ILE A 4 11.40 -4.17 4.02
CA ILE A 4 9.97 -4.08 3.75
C ILE A 4 9.41 -2.89 4.53
N LEU A 5 8.91 -1.89 3.80
CA LEU A 5 8.23 -0.75 4.39
C LEU A 5 6.72 -0.97 4.34
N LEU A 6 6.11 -1.10 5.49
CA LEU A 6 4.66 -1.20 5.65
C LEU A 6 4.07 0.20 5.56
N VAL A 7 3.14 0.38 4.62
CA VAL A 7 2.49 1.66 4.33
C VAL A 7 0.99 1.54 4.63
N PRO A 8 0.56 1.82 5.87
CA PRO A 8 -0.85 1.72 6.25
C PRO A 8 -1.75 2.73 5.54
N GLY A 9 -3.06 2.47 5.60
CA GLY A 9 -4.08 3.38 5.13
C GLY A 9 -4.63 4.30 6.21
N LEU A 10 -5.81 4.89 5.93
CA LEU A 10 -6.57 5.73 6.86
C LEU A 10 -6.80 4.96 8.17
N TRP A 11 -6.67 5.66 9.30
CA TRP A 11 -6.78 5.14 10.68
C TRP A 11 -5.71 4.12 11.08
N ASN A 12 -4.60 4.02 10.31
CA ASN A 12 -3.52 3.08 10.58
C ASN A 12 -3.96 1.60 10.50
N SER A 13 -3.07 0.69 10.83
CA SER A 13 -3.33 -0.74 10.91
C SER A 13 -3.32 -1.20 12.36
N GLY A 14 -4.49 -1.62 12.86
CA GLY A 14 -4.66 -2.10 14.23
C GLY A 14 -3.94 -3.44 14.49
N PRO A 15 -3.96 -3.93 15.73
CA PRO A 15 -3.17 -5.09 16.15
C PRO A 15 -3.50 -6.39 15.40
N GLU A 16 -4.75 -6.55 14.93
CA GLU A 16 -5.20 -7.73 14.19
C GLU A 16 -5.06 -7.57 12.66
N HIS A 17 -4.45 -6.49 12.19
CA HIS A 17 -4.16 -6.27 10.78
C HIS A 17 -2.90 -7.04 10.36
N TRP A 18 -2.87 -7.60 9.13
CA TRP A 18 -1.72 -8.36 8.62
C TRP A 18 -0.41 -7.57 8.65
N GLN A 19 -0.43 -6.25 8.40
CA GLN A 19 0.75 -5.40 8.53
C GLN A 19 1.30 -5.39 9.96
N SER A 20 0.43 -5.40 10.97
CA SER A 20 0.83 -5.44 12.37
C SER A 20 1.36 -6.81 12.79
N TYR A 21 0.84 -7.89 12.20
CA TYR A 21 1.44 -9.22 12.38
C TYR A 21 2.86 -9.26 11.79
N TRP A 22 3.05 -8.77 10.55
CA TRP A 22 4.38 -8.74 9.93
C TRP A 22 5.37 -7.91 10.73
N GLU A 23 4.96 -6.73 11.21
CA GLU A 23 5.81 -5.87 12.02
C GLU A 23 6.26 -6.51 13.35
N ARG A 24 5.37 -7.29 14.02
CA ARG A 24 5.71 -7.97 15.28
C ARG A 24 6.56 -9.21 15.09
N GLU A 25 6.32 -9.96 14.03
CA GLU A 25 6.90 -11.30 13.84
C GLU A 25 8.17 -11.28 13.01
N ARG A 26 8.48 -10.15 12.36
CA ARG A 26 9.59 -10.05 11.41
C ARG A 26 10.49 -8.85 11.69
N THR A 27 11.78 -9.09 11.67
CA THR A 27 12.80 -8.06 11.89
C THR A 27 13.14 -7.26 10.63
N ASP A 28 12.66 -7.71 9.46
CA ASP A 28 12.86 -7.07 8.15
C ASP A 28 11.71 -6.14 7.76
N CYS A 29 10.62 -6.09 8.52
CA CYS A 29 9.50 -5.18 8.33
C CYS A 29 9.59 -3.96 9.23
N GLY A 30 9.25 -2.79 8.68
CA GLY A 30 9.13 -1.55 9.45
C GLY A 30 7.99 -0.69 8.94
N ARG A 31 7.26 -0.05 9.85
CA ARG A 31 6.11 0.79 9.52
C ARG A 31 6.54 2.21 9.18
N VAL A 32 6.03 2.73 8.09
CA VAL A 32 6.08 4.17 7.80
C VAL A 32 5.11 4.88 8.74
N LEU A 33 5.64 5.68 9.64
CA LEU A 33 4.84 6.41 10.62
C LEU A 33 4.32 7.71 10.01
N GLN A 34 3.04 7.97 10.23
CA GLN A 34 2.38 9.20 9.82
C GLN A 34 2.06 10.07 11.04
N LYS A 35 2.05 11.37 10.84
CA LYS A 35 1.76 12.34 11.90
C LYS A 35 0.27 12.39 12.25
N ASP A 36 -0.59 12.19 11.25
CA ASP A 36 -2.04 12.22 11.38
C ASP A 36 -2.66 11.07 10.58
N TRP A 37 -3.35 10.18 11.28
CA TRP A 37 -4.02 9.02 10.71
C TRP A 37 -5.51 9.24 10.42
N GLU A 38 -6.09 10.31 10.97
CA GLU A 38 -7.55 10.54 10.93
C GLU A 38 -7.95 11.55 9.86
N THR A 39 -7.18 12.63 9.73
CA THR A 39 -7.43 13.71 8.75
C THR A 39 -6.20 14.00 7.89
N PRO A 40 -5.66 12.98 7.20
CA PRO A 40 -4.36 13.07 6.55
C PRO A 40 -4.34 14.06 5.39
N ARG A 41 -3.19 14.73 5.26
CA ARG A 41 -2.81 15.48 4.07
C ARG A 41 -1.84 14.65 3.23
N CYS A 42 -2.12 14.51 1.94
CA CYS A 42 -1.29 13.71 1.03
C CYS A 42 0.17 14.17 1.03
N SER A 43 0.40 15.48 0.99
CA SER A 43 1.76 16.04 1.01
C SER A 43 2.58 15.63 2.24
N ASP A 44 1.94 15.59 3.42
CA ASP A 44 2.62 15.20 4.66
C ASP A 44 2.96 13.71 4.64
N TRP A 45 2.03 12.90 4.14
CA TRP A 45 2.22 11.46 4.00
C TRP A 45 3.29 11.13 2.95
N VAL A 46 3.31 11.85 1.82
CA VAL A 46 4.36 11.72 0.79
C VAL A 46 5.73 12.04 1.39
N ALA A 47 5.85 13.11 2.17
CA ALA A 47 7.11 13.48 2.81
C ALA A 47 7.59 12.41 3.81
N ALA A 48 6.67 11.80 4.59
CA ALA A 48 6.99 10.74 5.52
C ALA A 48 7.47 9.47 4.81
N LEU A 49 6.79 9.06 3.73
CA LEU A 49 7.20 7.91 2.91
C LEU A 49 8.56 8.17 2.25
N ASP A 50 8.76 9.39 1.70
CA ASP A 50 10.02 9.76 1.05
C ASP A 50 11.20 9.70 2.03
N ALA A 51 11.01 10.21 3.24
CA ALA A 51 12.02 10.13 4.30
C ALA A 51 12.33 8.68 4.71
N ALA A 52 11.31 7.82 4.83
CA ALA A 52 11.49 6.42 5.16
C ALA A 52 12.28 5.66 4.07
N VAL A 53 11.95 5.88 2.80
CA VAL A 53 12.69 5.28 1.67
C VAL A 53 14.11 5.85 1.59
N ALA A 54 14.28 7.16 1.73
CA ALA A 54 15.59 7.81 1.71
C ALA A 54 16.51 7.25 2.80
N GLY A 55 15.98 7.06 4.01
CA GLY A 55 16.72 6.54 5.18
C GLY A 55 17.05 5.05 5.13
N SER A 56 16.47 4.30 4.21
CA SER A 56 16.74 2.87 4.09
C SER A 56 18.14 2.61 3.54
N SER A 57 18.88 1.72 4.20
CA SER A 57 20.22 1.30 3.78
C SER A 57 20.22 0.27 2.64
N LEU A 58 19.11 -0.43 2.44
CA LEU A 58 18.89 -1.43 1.40
C LEU A 58 17.75 -1.00 0.49
N PRO A 59 17.70 -1.51 -0.76
CA PRO A 59 16.50 -1.37 -1.59
C PRO A 59 15.30 -2.05 -0.91
N VAL A 60 14.15 -1.37 -0.90
CA VAL A 60 12.96 -1.78 -0.16
C VAL A 60 11.83 -2.29 -1.05
N VAL A 61 10.97 -3.13 -0.49
CA VAL A 61 9.62 -3.41 -1.01
C VAL A 61 8.61 -2.61 -0.21
N LEU A 62 7.72 -1.91 -0.88
CA LEU A 62 6.60 -1.20 -0.25
C LEU A 62 5.41 -2.17 -0.12
N ALA A 63 4.92 -2.37 1.09
CA ALA A 63 3.70 -3.16 1.33
C ALA A 63 2.59 -2.23 1.83
N ALA A 64 1.82 -1.70 0.88
CA ALA A 64 0.79 -0.70 1.12
C ALA A 64 -0.60 -1.30 1.23
N HIS A 65 -1.44 -0.68 2.06
CA HIS A 65 -2.86 -1.03 2.22
C HIS A 65 -3.75 0.19 2.05
N SER A 66 -4.88 0.01 1.35
CA SER A 66 -5.96 1.00 1.29
C SER A 66 -5.47 2.38 0.78
N LEU A 67 -5.64 3.45 1.55
CA LEU A 67 -5.16 4.81 1.24
C LEU A 67 -3.63 4.85 1.06
N GLY A 68 -2.89 3.93 1.71
CA GLY A 68 -1.46 3.77 1.50
C GLY A 68 -1.09 3.45 0.05
N CYS A 69 -1.98 2.81 -0.72
CA CYS A 69 -1.76 2.56 -2.14
C CYS A 69 -1.84 3.87 -2.96
N ALA A 70 -2.80 4.74 -2.64
CA ALA A 70 -2.88 6.07 -3.24
C ALA A 70 -1.63 6.90 -2.90
N LEU A 71 -1.18 6.83 -1.64
CA LEU A 71 0.07 7.46 -1.21
C LEU A 71 1.25 7.01 -2.07
N VAL A 72 1.43 5.70 -2.29
CA VAL A 72 2.52 5.18 -3.14
C VAL A 72 2.43 5.73 -4.56
N ALA A 73 1.23 5.83 -5.13
CA ALA A 73 1.04 6.37 -6.48
C ALA A 73 1.39 7.87 -6.57
N HIS A 74 1.01 8.68 -5.56
CA HIS A 74 1.40 10.10 -5.48
C HIS A 74 2.90 10.24 -5.29
N TRP A 75 3.47 9.55 -4.31
CA TRP A 75 4.89 9.56 -4.00
C TRP A 75 5.75 9.18 -5.22
N ALA A 76 5.35 8.16 -5.98
CA ALA A 76 6.08 7.72 -7.18
C ALA A 76 6.11 8.78 -8.29
N GLY A 77 5.18 9.73 -8.30
CA GLY A 77 5.15 10.85 -9.24
C GLY A 77 6.11 11.99 -8.90
N GLU A 78 6.61 12.06 -7.67
CA GLU A 78 7.35 13.21 -7.14
C GLU A 78 8.75 12.88 -6.61
N SER A 79 8.95 11.64 -6.12
CA SER A 79 10.17 11.24 -5.41
C SER A 79 11.40 11.12 -6.32
N ARG A 80 12.56 11.43 -5.74
CA ARG A 80 13.89 11.20 -6.33
C ARG A 80 14.51 9.87 -5.86
N HIS A 81 13.84 9.16 -4.95
CA HIS A 81 14.36 7.93 -4.32
C HIS A 81 13.79 6.64 -4.91
N LEU A 82 13.16 6.72 -6.09
CA LEU A 82 12.52 5.60 -6.79
C LEU A 82 13.44 4.40 -7.01
N VAL A 83 14.74 4.66 -7.24
CA VAL A 83 15.77 3.63 -7.46
C VAL A 83 16.00 2.74 -6.22
N LYS A 84 15.57 3.19 -5.05
CA LYS A 84 15.62 2.40 -3.81
C LYS A 84 14.44 1.45 -3.63
N VAL A 85 13.44 1.47 -4.54
CA VAL A 85 12.28 0.59 -4.45
C VAL A 85 12.41 -0.56 -5.44
N ARG A 86 12.49 -1.79 -4.94
CA ARG A 86 12.46 -3.02 -5.74
C ARG A 86 11.09 -3.31 -6.32
N GLY A 87 10.04 -3.01 -5.54
CA GLY A 87 8.67 -3.26 -5.94
C GLY A 87 7.66 -2.80 -4.90
N ALA A 88 6.39 -2.89 -5.25
CA ALA A 88 5.29 -2.53 -4.36
C ALA A 88 4.17 -3.58 -4.39
N LEU A 89 3.76 -4.06 -3.21
CA LEU A 89 2.53 -4.79 -2.99
C LEU A 89 1.46 -3.76 -2.59
N LEU A 90 0.42 -3.65 -3.39
CA LEU A 90 -0.64 -2.64 -3.27
C LEU A 90 -1.96 -3.36 -2.96
N VAL A 91 -2.29 -3.46 -1.67
CA VAL A 91 -3.40 -4.28 -1.18
C VAL A 91 -4.65 -3.43 -0.99
N ALA A 92 -5.76 -3.85 -1.60
CA ALA A 92 -7.07 -3.20 -1.49
C ALA A 92 -7.00 -1.67 -1.72
N PRO A 93 -6.49 -1.19 -2.86
CA PRO A 93 -6.32 0.24 -3.11
C PRO A 93 -7.67 0.94 -3.08
N SER A 94 -7.90 1.79 -2.07
CA SER A 94 -9.17 2.50 -1.92
C SER A 94 -9.46 3.43 -3.08
N ASP A 95 -10.75 3.50 -3.50
CA ASP A 95 -11.19 4.48 -4.47
C ASP A 95 -11.43 5.84 -3.78
N VAL A 96 -10.38 6.65 -3.71
CA VAL A 96 -10.43 7.98 -3.08
C VAL A 96 -11.36 8.98 -3.80
N GLU A 97 -11.86 8.61 -4.98
CA GLU A 97 -12.79 9.42 -5.77
C GLU A 97 -14.24 8.94 -5.62
N ALA A 98 -14.48 7.85 -4.88
CA ALA A 98 -15.82 7.34 -4.65
C ALA A 98 -16.62 8.32 -3.76
N PRO A 99 -17.90 8.60 -4.07
CA PRO A 99 -18.74 9.47 -3.25
C PRO A 99 -18.90 8.98 -1.80
N SER A 100 -18.73 7.66 -1.59
CA SER A 100 -18.81 7.01 -0.26
C SER A 100 -17.47 7.01 0.47
N TYR A 101 -16.40 7.56 -0.11
CA TYR A 101 -15.10 7.57 0.57
C TYR A 101 -15.15 8.44 1.82
N PRO A 102 -14.53 8.02 2.95
CA PRO A 102 -14.57 8.77 4.19
C PRO A 102 -14.06 10.21 4.03
N ALA A 103 -14.79 11.16 4.61
CA ALA A 103 -14.38 12.56 4.64
C ALA A 103 -13.13 12.77 5.52
N GLY A 104 -12.45 13.90 5.33
CA GLY A 104 -11.31 14.31 6.15
C GLY A 104 -9.95 14.14 5.50
N THR A 105 -9.84 13.36 4.42
CA THR A 105 -8.60 13.25 3.66
C THR A 105 -8.42 14.45 2.71
N THR A 106 -7.19 14.91 2.54
CA THR A 106 -6.89 16.06 1.67
C THR A 106 -5.78 15.74 0.68
N GLY A 107 -6.00 16.00 -0.60
CA GLY A 107 -5.00 15.92 -1.67
C GLY A 107 -4.72 14.52 -2.19
N PHE A 108 -5.46 13.48 -1.78
CA PHE A 108 -5.33 12.13 -2.34
C PHE A 108 -6.14 11.91 -3.63
N ALA A 109 -7.18 12.70 -3.83
CA ALA A 109 -7.91 12.74 -5.10
C ALA A 109 -7.40 13.92 -5.96
N PRO A 110 -7.30 13.75 -7.30
CA PRO A 110 -7.60 12.53 -8.04
C PRO A 110 -6.52 11.44 -7.88
N MET A 111 -6.91 10.17 -8.02
CA MET A 111 -5.97 9.05 -8.00
C MET A 111 -4.99 9.15 -9.18
N PRO A 112 -3.66 9.16 -8.94
CA PRO A 112 -2.69 9.17 -10.04
C PRO A 112 -2.77 7.88 -10.87
N LEU A 113 -3.05 8.02 -12.16
CA LEU A 113 -3.18 6.91 -13.10
C LEU A 113 -1.98 6.86 -14.07
N LYS A 114 -0.77 6.89 -13.52
CA LYS A 114 0.49 6.77 -14.27
C LYS A 114 1.17 5.45 -13.94
N LYS A 115 1.86 4.86 -14.92
CA LYS A 115 2.65 3.66 -14.72
C LYS A 115 3.68 3.88 -13.61
N LEU A 116 3.74 2.95 -12.66
CA LEU A 116 4.74 2.98 -11.60
C LEU A 116 6.13 2.61 -12.17
N PRO A 117 7.20 3.24 -11.69
CA PRO A 117 8.56 3.03 -12.22
C PRO A 117 9.23 1.75 -11.71
N PHE A 118 8.54 0.97 -10.90
CA PHE A 118 8.99 -0.30 -10.33
C PHE A 118 7.92 -1.38 -10.49
N ARG A 119 8.29 -2.63 -10.32
CA ARG A 119 7.34 -3.76 -10.34
C ARG A 119 6.30 -3.59 -9.25
N SER A 120 5.06 -3.94 -9.56
CA SER A 120 3.98 -3.85 -8.57
C SER A 120 2.92 -4.91 -8.77
N ILE A 121 2.30 -5.28 -7.65
CA ILE A 121 1.20 -6.24 -7.59
C ILE A 121 0.05 -5.53 -6.87
N VAL A 122 -1.10 -5.46 -7.53
CA VAL A 122 -2.34 -5.03 -6.90
C VAL A 122 -3.08 -6.28 -6.44
N VAL A 123 -3.44 -6.32 -5.15
CA VAL A 123 -4.29 -7.36 -4.59
C VAL A 123 -5.68 -6.78 -4.34
N MET A 124 -6.69 -7.40 -4.91
CA MET A 124 -8.08 -6.99 -4.74
C MET A 124 -8.92 -8.10 -4.10
N SER A 125 -10.03 -7.70 -3.50
CA SER A 125 -11.08 -8.57 -3.00
C SER A 125 -12.38 -8.34 -3.79
N ALA A 126 -13.16 -9.41 -3.98
CA ALA A 126 -14.38 -9.34 -4.78
C ALA A 126 -15.53 -8.58 -4.10
N ASP A 127 -15.47 -8.42 -2.76
CA ASP A 127 -16.51 -7.81 -1.93
C ASP A 127 -16.00 -6.62 -1.09
N ASP A 128 -14.95 -5.95 -1.54
CA ASP A 128 -14.40 -4.77 -0.87
C ASP A 128 -15.38 -3.58 -0.95
N GLN A 129 -15.69 -3.00 0.21
CA GLN A 129 -16.61 -1.85 0.31
C GLN A 129 -16.00 -0.50 -0.12
N TYR A 130 -14.66 -0.40 -0.20
CA TYR A 130 -13.96 0.85 -0.53
C TYR A 130 -13.43 0.90 -1.96
N VAL A 131 -13.50 -0.20 -2.69
CA VAL A 131 -13.12 -0.26 -4.11
C VAL A 131 -13.83 -1.40 -4.82
N THR A 132 -14.43 -1.12 -5.94
CA THR A 132 -15.02 -2.18 -6.78
C THR A 132 -13.93 -2.96 -7.52
N PRO A 133 -14.15 -4.24 -7.88
CA PRO A 133 -13.21 -5.00 -8.71
C PRO A 133 -12.86 -4.29 -10.02
N ALA A 134 -13.82 -3.61 -10.64
CA ALA A 134 -13.60 -2.84 -11.87
C ALA A 134 -12.62 -1.67 -11.64
N ARG A 135 -12.74 -0.97 -10.51
CA ARG A 135 -11.85 0.15 -10.15
C ARG A 135 -10.46 -0.37 -9.78
N ALA A 136 -10.35 -1.43 -8.99
CA ALA A 136 -9.07 -2.07 -8.68
C ALA A 136 -8.34 -2.53 -9.96
N GLY A 137 -9.07 -3.14 -10.89
CA GLY A 137 -8.54 -3.51 -12.20
C GLY A 137 -8.08 -2.32 -13.04
N ARG A 138 -8.80 -1.18 -12.96
CA ARG A 138 -8.38 0.07 -13.63
C ARG A 138 -7.08 0.60 -13.04
N PHE A 139 -6.95 0.61 -11.71
CA PHE A 139 -5.71 1.02 -11.04
C PHE A 139 -4.55 0.11 -11.44
N ALA A 140 -4.74 -1.21 -11.38
CA ALA A 140 -3.70 -2.16 -11.76
C ALA A 140 -3.20 -1.94 -13.20
N ARG A 141 -4.11 -1.76 -14.16
CA ARG A 141 -3.74 -1.47 -15.56
C ARG A 141 -2.98 -0.15 -15.71
N ALA A 142 -3.46 0.91 -15.06
CA ALA A 142 -2.83 2.23 -15.15
C ALA A 142 -1.42 2.23 -14.54
N TRP A 143 -1.23 1.54 -13.43
CA TRP A 143 0.06 1.43 -12.73
C TRP A 143 1.01 0.42 -13.38
N GLY A 144 0.53 -0.41 -14.31
CA GLY A 144 1.30 -1.50 -14.91
C GLY A 144 1.53 -2.66 -13.93
N SER A 145 0.63 -2.82 -12.97
CA SER A 145 0.70 -3.84 -11.93
C SER A 145 0.08 -5.16 -12.38
N ARG A 146 0.62 -6.27 -11.88
CA ARG A 146 -0.08 -7.56 -11.92
C ARG A 146 -1.27 -7.50 -10.96
N LEU A 147 -2.43 -7.97 -11.39
CA LEU A 147 -3.63 -8.05 -10.56
C LEU A 147 -3.78 -9.45 -9.97
N VAL A 148 -4.05 -9.51 -8.67
CA VAL A 148 -4.35 -10.75 -7.92
C VAL A 148 -5.71 -10.58 -7.25
N ASP A 149 -6.63 -11.49 -7.53
CA ASP A 149 -7.94 -11.57 -6.88
C ASP A 149 -7.86 -12.64 -5.78
N VAL A 150 -8.15 -12.27 -4.54
CA VAL A 150 -8.15 -13.17 -3.39
C VAL A 150 -9.55 -13.66 -3.01
N GLY A 151 -10.52 -13.43 -3.86
CA GLY A 151 -11.94 -13.73 -3.61
C GLY A 151 -12.56 -12.79 -2.58
N PRO A 152 -13.67 -13.18 -1.94
CA PRO A 152 -14.37 -12.35 -0.99
C PRO A 152 -13.62 -12.32 0.36
N LYS A 153 -12.84 -11.27 0.58
CA LYS A 153 -12.03 -11.02 1.79
C LYS A 153 -12.30 -9.64 2.41
N GLY A 154 -13.42 -9.01 2.04
CA GLY A 154 -13.70 -7.64 2.49
C GLY A 154 -12.61 -6.68 2.07
N HIS A 155 -12.23 -5.75 2.95
CA HIS A 155 -11.17 -4.76 2.66
C HIS A 155 -9.75 -5.27 2.95
N ILE A 156 -9.55 -6.59 3.06
CA ILE A 156 -8.25 -7.22 3.36
C ILE A 156 -7.58 -6.54 4.57
N ASN A 157 -8.36 -6.31 5.61
CA ASN A 157 -7.97 -5.61 6.83
C ASN A 157 -8.19 -6.47 8.08
N SER A 158 -8.20 -5.88 9.29
CA SER A 158 -8.39 -6.64 10.55
C SER A 158 -9.65 -7.51 10.57
N PRO A 159 -10.85 -7.02 10.17
CA PRO A 159 -12.06 -7.86 10.08
C PRO A 159 -11.96 -9.03 9.12
N SER A 160 -11.03 -9.03 8.18
CA SER A 160 -10.83 -10.14 7.24
C SER A 160 -10.21 -11.38 7.90
N GLY A 161 -9.65 -11.25 9.11
CA GLY A 161 -9.15 -12.37 9.91
C GLY A 161 -7.97 -13.13 9.32
N LEU A 162 -7.09 -12.45 8.56
CA LEU A 162 -6.00 -13.09 7.81
C LEU A 162 -4.78 -13.44 8.70
N GLY A 163 -4.67 -12.85 9.90
CA GLY A 163 -3.50 -13.02 10.75
C GLY A 163 -2.20 -12.58 10.06
N ALA A 164 -1.18 -13.41 10.10
CA ALA A 164 0.11 -13.19 9.44
C ALA A 164 0.07 -13.27 7.90
N TRP A 165 -1.03 -13.71 7.33
CA TRP A 165 -1.30 -13.77 5.89
C TRP A 165 -0.12 -14.28 5.04
N PRO A 166 0.24 -15.58 5.15
CA PRO A 166 1.39 -16.14 4.42
C PRO A 166 1.32 -15.97 2.91
N GLU A 167 0.11 -16.06 2.33
CA GLU A 167 -0.11 -15.89 0.89
C GLU A 167 0.22 -14.47 0.42
N GLY A 168 -0.13 -13.46 1.21
CA GLY A 168 0.22 -12.07 0.94
C GLY A 168 1.73 -11.84 1.08
N PHE A 169 2.36 -12.47 2.08
CA PHE A 169 3.79 -12.38 2.26
C PHE A 169 4.57 -13.04 1.11
N ALA A 170 4.07 -14.13 0.55
CA ALA A 170 4.69 -14.77 -0.62
C ALA A 170 4.76 -13.81 -1.83
N LEU A 171 3.80 -12.88 -2.00
CA LEU A 171 3.85 -11.86 -3.04
C LEU A 171 4.96 -10.81 -2.78
N VAL A 172 5.25 -10.52 -1.51
CA VAL A 172 6.40 -9.66 -1.14
C VAL A 172 7.71 -10.36 -1.51
N GLU A 173 7.85 -11.66 -1.19
CA GLU A 173 9.05 -12.43 -1.56
C GLU A 173 9.26 -12.50 -3.07
N GLU A 174 8.17 -12.60 -3.85
CA GLU A 174 8.24 -12.53 -5.32
C GLU A 174 8.84 -11.20 -5.79
N LEU A 175 8.41 -10.08 -5.19
CA LEU A 175 8.91 -8.73 -5.51
C LEU A 175 10.38 -8.57 -5.09
N ARG A 176 10.78 -9.18 -3.97
CA ARG A 176 12.17 -9.18 -3.48
C ARG A 176 13.11 -9.94 -4.40
N ALA A 177 12.67 -11.09 -4.91
CA ALA A 177 13.48 -11.97 -5.74
C ALA A 177 13.66 -11.45 -7.17
N ALA A 178 12.85 -10.51 -7.61
CA ALA A 178 12.78 -10.04 -9.00
C ALA A 178 13.73 -8.85 -9.31
N GLY A 179 14.62 -8.50 -8.38
CA GLY A 179 15.55 -7.36 -8.49
C GLY A 179 16.99 -7.78 -8.84
#